data_14cf978cd13b097aec21f45673ec7660
#
_entry.id   14cf978cd13b097aec21f45673ec7660
#
_cell.length_a   1.000
_cell.length_b   1.000
_cell.length_c   1.000
_cell.angle_alpha   90.00
_cell.angle_beta   90.00
_cell.angle_gamma   90.00
#
_symmetry.space_group_name_H-M   'P 1'
#
loop_
_entity.id
_entity.type
_entity.pdbx_description
1 polymer ?
#
loop_
_entity_poly.entity_id
_entity_poly.type
_entity_poly.pdbx_seq_one_letter_code
_entity_poly.pdbx_strand_id
1 'polypeptide(L)'
;NTITESGDSKGQSTLKKNVTVLQPVTLAFYAEYADTRTGQLFTFQMSRLVRAVDGTDAIPVLTIDSPSTLDWNPVRDITAQTITAKLMVGDTDVTATGKCKFFWYRLLSTGALEAITTGAGDNDWEFVSLNKNVYKIDRNYIGDDITIVCKATYAASGTPASTPGTSDPAVSTVIRRRIPKIEADWD
;
A
#
# COMPACT_ATOMS: atom_id res chain seq x y z
N ASN A 1 -20.23 11.60 24.41
CA ASN A 1 -21.11 12.43 23.59
C ASN A 1 -22.08 11.51 22.85
N THR A 2 -23.36 11.61 23.22
CA THR A 2 -24.41 10.90 22.50
C THR A 2 -24.87 11.81 21.36
N ILE A 3 -24.78 11.35 20.13
CA ILE A 3 -25.35 12.04 18.98
C ILE A 3 -26.81 11.61 18.95
N THR A 4 -27.73 12.51 19.27
CA THR A 4 -29.16 12.27 19.13
C THR A 4 -29.62 12.92 17.84
N GLU A 5 -30.02 12.13 16.86
CA GLU A 5 -30.68 12.63 15.68
C GLU A 5 -32.18 12.70 15.96
N SER A 6 -32.72 13.88 15.85
CA SER A 6 -34.17 14.10 15.85
C SER A 6 -34.59 14.58 14.48
N GLY A 7 -35.41 13.81 13.80
CA GLY A 7 -36.04 14.18 12.55
C GLY A 7 -35.71 13.24 11.41
N ASP A 8 -36.69 13.14 10.60
CA ASP A 8 -36.83 12.45 9.32
C ASP A 8 -35.68 11.51 8.90
N SER A 9 -35.72 10.33 9.42
CA SER A 9 -35.40 8.96 8.89
C SER A 9 -34.37 8.80 7.75
N LYS A 10 -33.33 9.61 7.66
CA LYS A 10 -32.34 9.37 6.59
C LYS A 10 -31.09 8.64 7.03
N GLY A 11 -30.99 8.23 8.29
CA GLY A 11 -29.89 7.38 8.77
C GLY A 11 -28.48 7.91 8.48
N GLN A 12 -28.33 9.23 8.39
CA GLN A 12 -27.08 9.87 8.01
C GLN A 12 -26.54 10.71 9.16
N SER A 13 -25.37 10.33 9.69
CA SER A 13 -24.64 11.10 10.70
C SER A 13 -23.45 11.81 10.09
N THR A 14 -23.32 13.11 10.34
CA THR A 14 -22.18 13.91 9.87
C THR A 14 -21.30 14.32 11.04
N LEU A 15 -20.04 13.92 11.03
CA LEU A 15 -19.05 14.43 11.97
C LEU A 15 -18.54 15.79 11.49
N LYS A 16 -18.64 16.80 12.35
CA LYS A 16 -18.15 18.14 12.02
C LYS A 16 -16.61 18.20 12.13
N LYS A 17 -15.98 18.93 11.22
CA LYS A 17 -14.52 19.09 11.12
C LYS A 17 -13.85 19.63 12.41
N ASN A 18 -14.58 20.36 13.25
CA ASN A 18 -14.05 20.95 14.48
C ASN A 18 -14.08 20.01 15.70
N VAL A 19 -14.48 18.76 15.52
CA VAL A 19 -14.40 17.76 16.58
C VAL A 19 -13.00 17.14 16.52
N THR A 20 -12.14 17.55 17.45
CA THR A 20 -10.84 16.92 17.64
C THR A 20 -11.03 15.57 18.30
N VAL A 21 -10.94 14.50 17.52
CA VAL A 21 -10.97 13.13 18.03
C VAL A 21 -9.52 12.66 18.16
N LEU A 22 -8.96 12.82 19.36
CA LEU A 22 -7.57 12.42 19.66
C LEU A 22 -7.39 10.89 19.79
N GLN A 23 -8.49 10.15 19.89
CA GLN A 23 -8.50 8.70 20.06
C GLN A 23 -9.47 8.08 19.03
N PRO A 24 -9.22 6.84 18.57
CA PRO A 24 -10.18 6.12 17.75
C PRO A 24 -11.52 6.01 18.47
N VAL A 25 -12.61 6.37 17.78
CA VAL A 25 -13.97 6.30 18.31
C VAL A 25 -14.75 5.25 17.55
N THR A 26 -15.37 4.33 18.26
CA THR A 26 -16.34 3.42 17.66
C THR A 26 -17.70 4.08 17.63
N LEU A 27 -18.22 4.34 16.45
CA LEU A 27 -19.60 4.75 16.25
C LEU A 27 -20.47 3.51 16.17
N ALA A 28 -21.44 3.40 17.07
CA ALA A 28 -22.48 2.38 17.03
C ALA A 28 -23.75 2.98 16.46
N PHE A 29 -24.30 2.35 15.47
CA PHE A 29 -25.60 2.68 14.87
C PHE A 29 -26.59 1.62 15.27
N TYR A 30 -27.74 2.07 15.78
CA TYR A 30 -28.89 1.23 16.12
C TYR A 30 -30.07 1.66 15.27
N ALA A 31 -30.72 0.71 14.64
CA ALA A 31 -32.00 0.92 13.97
C ALA A 31 -33.02 -0.08 14.49
N GLU A 32 -34.21 0.39 14.80
CA GLU A 32 -35.34 -0.44 15.15
C GLU A 32 -36.42 -0.28 14.09
N TYR A 33 -36.95 -1.38 13.64
CA TYR A 33 -38.08 -1.42 12.73
C TYR A 33 -39.19 -2.28 13.36
N ALA A 34 -40.34 -1.67 13.54
CA ALA A 34 -41.55 -2.37 13.97
C ALA A 34 -42.39 -2.70 12.72
N ASP A 35 -42.59 -3.99 12.46
CA ASP A 35 -43.51 -4.44 11.43
C ASP A 35 -44.96 -4.17 11.93
N THR A 36 -45.61 -3.20 11.36
CA THR A 36 -46.96 -2.76 11.74
C THR A 36 -48.01 -3.82 11.52
N ARG A 37 -47.74 -4.82 10.69
CA ARG A 37 -48.67 -5.93 10.37
C ARG A 37 -48.60 -7.07 11.40
N THR A 38 -47.38 -7.35 11.89
CA THR A 38 -47.14 -8.49 12.79
C THR A 38 -46.87 -8.07 14.23
N GLY A 39 -46.57 -6.77 14.46
CA GLY A 39 -46.14 -6.26 15.75
C GLY A 39 -44.70 -6.69 16.11
N GLN A 40 -43.98 -7.33 15.21
CA GLN A 40 -42.62 -7.82 15.46
C GLN A 40 -41.62 -6.64 15.38
N LEU A 41 -40.74 -6.56 16.38
CA LEU A 41 -39.65 -5.61 16.44
C LEU A 41 -38.36 -6.25 15.91
N PHE A 42 -37.77 -5.61 14.92
CA PHE A 42 -36.45 -5.97 14.39
C PHE A 42 -35.45 -4.94 14.82
N THR A 43 -34.34 -5.37 15.41
CA THR A 43 -33.21 -4.50 15.79
C THR A 43 -32.00 -4.80 14.93
N PHE A 44 -31.40 -3.73 14.39
CA PHE A 44 -30.15 -3.81 13.62
C PHE A 44 -29.07 -3.02 14.36
N GLN A 45 -27.91 -3.62 14.50
CA GLN A 45 -26.76 -2.95 15.08
C GLN A 45 -25.60 -3.01 14.09
N MET A 46 -24.98 -1.86 13.84
CA MET A 46 -23.74 -1.75 13.09
C MET A 46 -22.78 -0.89 13.89
N SER A 47 -21.52 -1.29 13.95
CA SER A 47 -20.47 -0.47 14.53
C SER A 47 -19.37 -0.21 13.51
N ARG A 48 -18.83 1.00 13.50
CA ARG A 48 -17.70 1.38 12.68
C ARG A 48 -16.69 2.14 13.51
N LEU A 49 -15.43 1.70 13.43
CA LEU A 49 -14.31 2.44 14.00
C LEU A 49 -14.04 3.66 13.10
N VAL A 50 -14.14 4.85 13.67
CA VAL A 50 -13.78 6.10 13.00
C VAL A 50 -12.55 6.65 13.68
N ARG A 51 -11.50 6.85 12.92
CA ARG A 51 -10.29 7.55 13.33
C ARG A 51 -10.27 8.88 12.57
N ALA A 52 -10.45 9.99 13.28
CA ALA A 52 -10.14 11.29 12.72
C ALA A 52 -8.64 11.50 12.85
N VAL A 53 -7.97 11.62 11.73
CA VAL A 53 -6.55 12.01 11.66
C VAL A 53 -6.56 13.43 11.15
N ASP A 54 -5.96 14.36 11.89
CA ASP A 54 -5.75 15.70 11.39
C ASP A 54 -4.88 15.61 10.13
N GLY A 55 -5.16 16.40 9.10
CA GLY A 55 -4.50 16.27 7.80
C GLY A 55 -2.97 16.43 7.83
N THR A 56 -2.41 16.91 8.94
CA THR A 56 -0.97 16.94 9.23
C THR A 56 -0.45 15.63 9.83
N ASP A 57 -1.31 14.80 10.41
CA ASP A 57 -0.95 13.56 11.14
C ASP A 57 -1.35 12.29 10.39
N ALA A 58 -1.79 12.41 9.14
CA ALA A 58 -2.12 11.24 8.33
C ALA A 58 -0.87 10.40 8.10
N ILE A 59 -0.91 9.15 8.55
CA ILE A 59 0.19 8.20 8.38
C ILE A 59 0.31 7.87 6.88
N PRO A 60 1.48 8.06 6.27
CA PRO A 60 1.71 7.66 4.90
C PRO A 60 1.56 6.14 4.72
N VAL A 61 0.82 5.72 3.71
CA VAL A 61 0.63 4.31 3.34
C VAL A 61 1.29 4.06 1.99
N LEU A 62 2.30 3.20 1.98
CA LEU A 62 3.01 2.79 0.77
C LEU A 62 2.42 1.50 0.24
N THR A 63 2.09 1.49 -1.04
CA THR A 63 1.63 0.31 -1.78
C THR A 63 2.44 0.12 -3.05
N ILE A 64 2.43 -1.10 -3.58
CA ILE A 64 2.97 -1.44 -4.89
C ILE A 64 1.89 -2.14 -5.71
N ASP A 65 1.95 -2.01 -7.03
CA ASP A 65 1.03 -2.62 -7.99
C ASP A 65 1.37 -4.09 -8.34
N SER A 66 2.15 -4.73 -7.48
CA SER A 66 2.53 -6.13 -7.62
C SER A 66 1.89 -6.97 -6.50
N PRO A 67 1.52 -8.22 -6.77
CA PRO A 67 1.17 -9.16 -5.71
C PRO A 67 2.35 -9.37 -4.76
N SER A 68 2.09 -9.88 -3.57
CA SER A 68 3.14 -10.21 -2.58
C SER A 68 4.19 -11.20 -3.12
N THR A 69 3.79 -11.97 -4.13
CA THR A 69 4.66 -12.86 -4.89
C THR A 69 4.31 -12.75 -6.37
N LEU A 70 5.30 -12.39 -7.18
CA LEU A 70 5.20 -12.29 -8.63
C LEU A 70 5.91 -13.49 -9.26
N ASP A 71 5.16 -14.44 -9.82
CA ASP A 71 5.74 -15.52 -10.60
C ASP A 71 6.03 -15.03 -12.03
N TRP A 72 7.29 -15.15 -12.45
CA TRP A 72 7.76 -14.65 -13.73
C TRP A 72 8.54 -15.70 -14.50
N ASN A 73 8.15 -15.90 -15.75
CA ASN A 73 8.85 -16.78 -16.69
C ASN A 73 9.57 -15.95 -17.76
N PRO A 74 10.88 -15.69 -17.61
CA PRO A 74 11.62 -14.82 -18.55
C PRO A 74 11.81 -15.43 -19.95
N VAL A 75 11.53 -16.71 -20.13
CA VAL A 75 11.55 -17.36 -21.45
C VAL A 75 10.28 -17.06 -22.23
N ARG A 76 9.14 -17.07 -21.55
CA ARG A 76 7.83 -16.74 -22.14
C ARG A 76 7.56 -15.23 -22.15
N ASP A 77 7.85 -14.60 -21.04
CA ASP A 77 7.53 -13.19 -20.79
C ASP A 77 8.79 -12.36 -21.08
N ILE A 78 9.04 -12.08 -22.36
CA ILE A 78 10.25 -11.39 -22.84
C ILE A 78 10.32 -9.91 -22.46
N THR A 79 9.19 -9.34 -22.03
CA THR A 79 9.14 -7.96 -21.55
C THR A 79 9.58 -7.88 -20.10
N ALA A 80 10.26 -6.78 -19.74
CA ALA A 80 10.62 -6.50 -18.35
C ALA A 80 9.37 -6.44 -17.46
N GLN A 81 9.46 -7.01 -16.26
CA GLN A 81 8.43 -6.84 -15.24
C GLN A 81 8.60 -5.48 -14.58
N THR A 82 7.50 -4.76 -14.46
CA THR A 82 7.49 -3.40 -13.87
C THR A 82 6.66 -3.42 -12.60
N ILE A 83 7.20 -2.83 -11.54
CA ILE A 83 6.53 -2.65 -10.25
C ILE A 83 6.50 -1.16 -9.95
N THR A 84 5.29 -0.62 -9.74
CA THR A 84 5.08 0.79 -9.46
C THR A 84 4.66 0.99 -8.01
N ALA A 85 5.37 1.86 -7.31
CA ALA A 85 5.03 2.25 -5.95
C ALA A 85 4.13 3.48 -5.94
N LYS A 86 3.20 3.51 -4.99
CA LYS A 86 2.27 4.60 -4.74
C LYS A 86 2.23 4.95 -3.26
N LEU A 87 2.32 6.23 -2.93
CA LEU A 87 2.22 6.72 -1.57
C LEU A 87 0.95 7.53 -1.38
N MET A 88 0.14 7.09 -0.43
CA MET A 88 -1.09 7.76 -0.02
C MET A 88 -0.90 8.41 1.35
N VAL A 89 -1.44 9.61 1.54
CA VAL A 89 -1.52 10.28 2.83
C VAL A 89 -3.00 10.62 3.07
N GLY A 90 -3.65 9.86 3.93
CA GLY A 90 -5.11 9.82 3.97
C GLY A 90 -5.66 9.37 2.61
N ASP A 91 -6.56 10.15 2.04
CA ASP A 91 -7.16 9.88 0.73
C ASP A 91 -6.41 10.53 -0.45
N THR A 92 -5.27 11.18 -0.16
CA THR A 92 -4.52 11.94 -1.18
C THR A 92 -3.34 11.13 -1.70
N ASP A 93 -3.25 10.98 -3.02
CA ASP A 93 -2.08 10.45 -3.69
C ASP A 93 -0.97 11.52 -3.76
N VAL A 94 0.14 11.26 -3.09
CA VAL A 94 1.28 12.18 -3.03
C VAL A 94 2.47 11.73 -3.88
N THR A 95 2.33 10.63 -4.61
CA THR A 95 3.42 9.99 -5.38
C THR A 95 4.15 10.96 -6.33
N ALA A 96 3.40 11.80 -7.04
CA ALA A 96 3.95 12.73 -8.05
C ALA A 96 4.12 14.17 -7.54
N THR A 97 3.88 14.43 -6.25
CA THR A 97 3.82 15.82 -5.73
C THR A 97 5.18 16.42 -5.37
N GLY A 98 6.26 15.66 -5.44
CA GLY A 98 7.58 16.07 -4.93
C GLY A 98 7.70 16.02 -3.40
N LYS A 99 6.62 15.67 -2.68
CA LYS A 99 6.57 15.55 -1.22
C LYS A 99 7.01 14.19 -0.69
N CYS A 100 7.41 13.29 -1.57
CA CYS A 100 7.91 11.97 -1.23
C CYS A 100 9.10 11.57 -2.08
N LYS A 101 9.88 10.62 -1.57
CA LYS A 101 10.97 9.95 -2.29
C LYS A 101 10.84 8.46 -2.06
N PHE A 102 11.17 7.67 -3.08
CA PHE A 102 11.12 6.21 -3.03
C PHE A 102 12.54 5.65 -3.08
N PHE A 103 12.75 4.56 -2.36
CA PHE A 103 14.03 3.87 -2.23
C PHE A 103 13.79 2.37 -2.41
N TRP A 104 14.51 1.78 -3.34
CA TRP A 104 14.39 0.36 -3.65
C TRP A 104 15.61 -0.40 -3.14
N TYR A 105 15.35 -1.57 -2.60
CA TYR A 105 16.37 -2.44 -2.01
C TYR A 105 16.14 -3.88 -2.43
N ARG A 106 17.21 -4.63 -2.52
CA ARG A 106 17.22 -6.09 -2.52
C ARG A 106 17.38 -6.57 -1.08
N LEU A 107 16.57 -7.52 -0.66
CA LEU A 107 16.74 -8.21 0.61
C LEU A 107 17.71 -9.36 0.40
N LEU A 108 18.88 -9.27 1.01
CA LEU A 108 19.90 -10.31 0.95
C LEU A 108 19.55 -11.51 1.85
N SER A 109 20.16 -12.67 1.61
CA SER A 109 20.00 -13.87 2.44
C SER A 109 20.41 -13.65 3.91
N THR A 110 21.25 -12.66 4.17
CA THR A 110 21.68 -12.24 5.52
C THR A 110 20.59 -11.43 6.26
N GLY A 111 19.49 -11.05 5.59
CA GLY A 111 18.49 -10.13 6.10
C GLY A 111 18.85 -8.64 5.92
N ALA A 112 20.02 -8.31 5.38
CA ALA A 112 20.40 -6.94 5.09
C ALA A 112 19.71 -6.42 3.83
N LEU A 113 19.48 -5.10 3.79
CA LEU A 113 18.95 -4.40 2.62
C LEU A 113 20.09 -3.79 1.83
N GLU A 114 20.21 -4.16 0.56
CA GLU A 114 21.16 -3.60 -0.39
C GLU A 114 20.42 -2.60 -1.29
N ALA A 115 20.91 -1.35 -1.31
CA ALA A 115 20.27 -0.29 -2.07
C ALA A 115 20.43 -0.48 -3.58
N ILE A 116 19.36 -0.25 -4.33
CA ILE A 116 19.36 -0.26 -5.80
C ILE A 116 19.46 1.19 -6.27
N THR A 117 20.46 1.49 -7.12
CA THR A 117 20.71 2.83 -7.62
C THR A 117 19.72 3.22 -8.74
N THR A 118 19.68 4.51 -9.06
CA THR A 118 18.87 5.04 -10.17
C THR A 118 19.49 4.65 -11.51
N GLY A 119 18.67 4.43 -12.52
CA GLY A 119 19.09 4.01 -13.86
C GLY A 119 19.11 2.49 -13.99
N ALA A 120 20.17 1.94 -14.57
CA ALA A 120 20.35 0.49 -14.71
C ALA A 120 20.66 -0.22 -13.38
N GLY A 121 20.83 0.54 -12.28
CA GLY A 121 21.20 0.00 -10.99
C GLY A 121 22.63 -0.52 -10.98
N ASP A 122 22.90 -1.51 -10.12
CA ASP A 122 24.21 -2.15 -10.01
C ASP A 122 24.37 -3.30 -11.02
N ASN A 123 23.27 -3.68 -11.68
CA ASN A 123 23.20 -4.80 -12.61
C ASN A 123 22.48 -4.37 -13.90
N ASP A 124 22.80 -5.03 -14.99
CA ASP A 124 22.21 -4.80 -16.31
C ASP A 124 20.76 -5.32 -16.43
N TRP A 125 20.31 -6.13 -15.47
CA TRP A 125 18.97 -6.73 -15.45
C TRP A 125 17.97 -5.96 -14.60
N GLU A 126 18.38 -4.92 -13.86
CA GLU A 126 17.48 -4.14 -13.03
C GLU A 126 17.56 -2.64 -13.35
N PHE A 127 16.46 -1.95 -13.11
CA PHE A 127 16.33 -0.53 -13.37
C PHE A 127 15.38 0.14 -12.38
N VAL A 128 15.77 1.31 -11.89
CA VAL A 128 14.95 2.19 -11.06
C VAL A 128 14.74 3.51 -11.77
N SER A 129 13.48 3.97 -11.87
CA SER A 129 13.15 5.23 -12.56
C SER A 129 13.76 6.46 -11.88
N LEU A 130 13.89 7.55 -12.62
CA LEU A 130 14.37 8.83 -12.10
C LEU A 130 13.53 9.34 -10.92
N ASN A 131 12.22 9.15 -10.94
CA ASN A 131 11.31 9.47 -9.83
C ASN A 131 11.34 8.40 -8.73
N LYS A 132 12.10 7.32 -8.97
CA LYS A 132 12.30 6.20 -8.07
C LYS A 132 11.03 5.46 -7.61
N ASN A 133 9.85 5.78 -8.15
CA ASN A 133 8.62 5.06 -7.83
C ASN A 133 8.37 3.83 -8.71
N VAL A 134 9.25 3.57 -9.71
CA VAL A 134 9.16 2.43 -10.61
C VAL A 134 10.43 1.61 -10.55
N TYR A 135 10.27 0.32 -10.29
CA TYR A 135 11.30 -0.71 -10.40
C TYR A 135 10.99 -1.61 -11.59
N LYS A 136 12.03 -2.01 -12.31
CA LYS A 136 11.94 -2.98 -13.41
C LYS A 136 12.98 -4.07 -13.23
N ILE A 137 12.60 -5.29 -13.60
CA ILE A 137 13.50 -6.43 -13.74
C ILE A 137 13.32 -7.03 -15.12
N ASP A 138 14.40 -7.30 -15.82
CA ASP A 138 14.34 -7.87 -17.16
C ASP A 138 14.81 -9.33 -17.20
N ARG A 139 14.70 -9.94 -18.39
CA ARG A 139 15.02 -11.35 -18.63
C ARG A 139 16.49 -11.73 -18.42
N ASN A 140 17.40 -10.75 -18.33
CA ASN A 140 18.81 -11.00 -18.07
C ASN A 140 19.06 -11.45 -16.63
N TYR A 141 18.06 -11.26 -15.75
CA TYR A 141 18.12 -11.83 -14.41
C TYR A 141 18.12 -13.37 -14.46
N ILE A 142 19.21 -13.98 -14.02
CA ILE A 142 19.43 -15.44 -14.04
C ILE A 142 19.40 -16.08 -12.66
N GLY A 143 19.25 -15.28 -11.60
CA GLY A 143 19.22 -15.76 -10.21
C GLY A 143 17.92 -16.48 -9.85
N ASP A 144 17.88 -16.91 -8.61
CA ASP A 144 16.70 -17.53 -7.98
C ASP A 144 15.63 -16.47 -7.59
N ASP A 145 14.78 -16.81 -6.62
CA ASP A 145 13.81 -15.87 -6.09
C ASP A 145 14.51 -14.64 -5.49
N ILE A 146 13.99 -13.44 -5.80
CA ILE A 146 14.52 -12.17 -5.30
C ILE A 146 13.43 -11.42 -4.55
N THR A 147 13.74 -10.93 -3.35
CA THR A 147 12.83 -10.08 -2.59
C THR A 147 13.21 -8.62 -2.79
N ILE A 148 12.30 -7.84 -3.33
CA ILE A 148 12.44 -6.40 -3.53
C ILE A 148 11.65 -5.68 -2.43
N VAL A 149 12.27 -4.68 -1.82
CA VAL A 149 11.67 -3.84 -0.78
C VAL A 149 11.64 -2.40 -1.27
N CYS A 150 10.48 -1.78 -1.26
CA CYS A 150 10.33 -0.34 -1.46
C CYS A 150 10.11 0.33 -0.12
N LYS A 151 10.82 1.42 0.15
CA LYS A 151 10.57 2.35 1.26
C LYS A 151 10.28 3.73 0.70
N ALA A 152 9.51 4.53 1.44
CA ALA A 152 9.24 5.90 1.04
C ALA A 152 9.41 6.87 2.21
N THR A 153 10.01 8.02 1.95
CA THR A 153 10.01 9.16 2.88
C THR A 153 8.96 10.16 2.45
N TYR A 154 8.34 10.83 3.41
CA TYR A 154 7.33 11.85 3.17
C TYR A 154 7.60 13.10 4.00
N ALA A 155 7.31 14.26 3.42
CA ALA A 155 7.29 15.54 4.14
C ALA A 155 6.04 16.31 3.74
N ALA A 156 5.20 16.65 4.71
CA ALA A 156 4.01 17.49 4.50
C ALA A 156 4.40 18.90 4.02
N SER A 157 5.53 19.41 4.52
CA SER A 157 6.18 20.66 4.13
C SER A 157 7.68 20.47 3.99
N GLY A 158 8.30 21.22 3.09
CA GLY A 158 9.74 21.13 2.82
C GLY A 158 10.14 19.95 1.93
N THR A 159 11.36 19.46 2.08
CA THR A 159 11.93 18.40 1.26
C THR A 159 11.91 17.07 2.02
N PRO A 160 11.43 15.98 1.41
CA PRO A 160 11.49 14.65 2.01
C PRO A 160 12.93 14.22 2.30
N ALA A 161 13.12 13.47 3.38
CA ALA A 161 14.43 12.95 3.76
C ALA A 161 15.07 12.16 2.59
N SER A 162 16.38 12.23 2.49
CA SER A 162 17.16 11.53 1.45
C SER A 162 17.51 10.09 1.84
N THR A 163 17.17 9.67 3.08
CA THR A 163 17.40 8.34 3.59
C THR A 163 16.19 7.93 4.43
N PRO A 164 15.56 6.78 4.19
CA PRO A 164 14.43 6.35 4.97
C PRO A 164 14.87 5.85 6.36
N GLY A 165 14.10 6.21 7.37
CA GLY A 165 14.24 5.73 8.73
C GLY A 165 13.53 4.39 8.97
N THR A 166 13.54 3.95 10.23
CA THR A 166 12.87 2.70 10.64
C THR A 166 11.35 2.83 10.70
N SER A 167 10.84 4.04 10.93
CA SER A 167 9.41 4.35 11.01
C SER A 167 8.77 4.67 9.66
N ASP A 168 9.58 4.84 8.61
CA ASP A 168 9.05 5.12 7.28
C ASP A 168 8.34 3.90 6.68
N PRO A 169 7.26 4.11 5.90
CA PRO A 169 6.51 3.01 5.33
C PRO A 169 7.37 2.18 4.38
N ALA A 170 7.20 0.86 4.48
CA ALA A 170 7.89 -0.11 3.64
C ALA A 170 6.91 -1.17 3.13
N VAL A 171 7.14 -1.64 1.92
CA VAL A 171 6.39 -2.73 1.29
C VAL A 171 7.36 -3.62 0.51
N SER A 172 7.07 -4.92 0.43
CA SER A 172 7.92 -5.86 -0.28
C SER A 172 7.12 -6.78 -1.19
N THR A 173 7.80 -7.28 -2.22
CA THR A 173 7.32 -8.36 -3.09
C THR A 173 8.44 -9.35 -3.35
N VAL A 174 8.07 -10.61 -3.54
CA VAL A 174 8.99 -11.67 -3.96
C VAL A 174 8.80 -11.92 -5.44
N ILE A 175 9.84 -11.77 -6.23
CA ILE A 175 9.85 -12.11 -7.65
C ILE A 175 10.42 -13.52 -7.75
N ARG A 176 9.60 -14.46 -8.21
CA ARG A 176 9.97 -15.85 -8.43
C ARG A 176 10.23 -16.10 -9.90
N ARG A 177 11.46 -16.43 -10.22
CA ARG A 177 11.82 -16.84 -11.57
C ARG A 177 11.41 -18.29 -11.81
N ARG A 178 10.49 -18.50 -12.75
CA ARG A 178 9.97 -19.83 -13.11
C ARG A 178 10.37 -20.18 -14.53
N ILE A 179 11.35 -21.08 -14.66
CA ILE A 179 11.68 -21.68 -15.95
C ILE A 179 11.11 -23.10 -15.94
N PRO A 180 10.27 -23.47 -16.92
CA PRO A 180 9.82 -24.85 -17.06
C PRO A 180 11.03 -25.79 -17.20
N LYS A 181 11.09 -26.86 -16.41
CA LYS A 181 11.98 -27.96 -16.70
C LYS A 181 11.47 -28.66 -17.95
N ILE A 182 12.29 -28.72 -18.99
CA ILE A 182 12.04 -29.61 -20.12
C ILE A 182 12.58 -30.96 -19.64
N GLU A 183 11.70 -31.85 -19.22
CA GLU A 183 12.04 -33.24 -19.06
C GLU A 183 12.02 -33.83 -20.46
N ALA A 184 13.22 -34.08 -21.03
CA ALA A 184 13.36 -34.87 -22.22
C ALA A 184 13.22 -36.33 -21.79
N ASP A 185 12.09 -36.93 -22.08
CA ASP A 185 11.90 -38.36 -22.01
C ASP A 185 12.65 -38.95 -23.25
N TRP A 186 13.76 -39.59 -23.02
CA TRP A 186 14.49 -40.33 -24.06
C TRP A 186 14.00 -41.79 -23.99
N ASP A 187 13.05 -42.17 -24.86
CA ASP A 187 12.74 -43.54 -25.19
C ASP A 187 13.92 -44.22 -25.92
#